data_705a22f3bb14e3d629cc4ac9580891c7
#
_entry.id   705a22f3bb14e3d629cc4ac9580891c7
#
_cell.length_a   1.000
_cell.length_b   1.000
_cell.length_c   1.000
_cell.angle_alpha   90.00
_cell.angle_beta   90.00
_cell.angle_gamma   90.00
#
_symmetry.space_group_name_H-M   'P 1'
#
loop_
_entity.id
_entity.type
_entity.pdbx_description
1 polymer ?
#
loop_
_entity_poly.entity_id
_entity_poly.type
_entity_poly.pdbx_seq_one_letter_code
_entity_poly.pdbx_strand_id
1 'polypeptide(L)'
;MSISWNNYNSKNSYDEYLTPDRKLRKEAKVISKILNNYSSKDLASIENNCQSTISSRGINFKVYSADKKAAEEKKWPLDIIPRIILRSQWLKVRKGLIQRCKALNLFINDVYNDKKIFKDKVLPYELVFDSKNYLKQCEGFKPKRKIWSHISGIDLIRNINGEFLVLEDNLRVPSGVSYMLENRMVMSEVFPELFTRYRVSSINQYCNRLYHCMLDAIPYKKNNPTMVVLTPGVYNSAYFEHSFLAQQMGIALVEGKDLYVENDKVFVKTVKGGLRVDCIYRRIDDTFLDPKSFYKESLLGVAGLYKSYRKGNVGLINAPGSGVADDKVIYSYVPKIIKYYLDEDPKLNQVETFLCNDKKQRDHVISNLSKMIVKPADGSGGYGILVGPKATKSERDAYARKILHSPRNYIAQPLEILSTTPTLQGNSIEPRHQDLRPFILSGKETYVTMGGLTRVALKKGSTIVNSSQGGGSKDTMVVED
;
A
#
# COMPACT_ATOMS: atom_id res chain seq x y z
N MET A 1 18.29 -18.30 -29.06
CA MET A 1 18.25 -19.42 -28.08
C MET A 1 17.00 -19.20 -27.24
N SER A 2 16.24 -20.24 -26.97
CA SER A 2 15.09 -20.20 -26.06
C SER A 2 15.55 -19.94 -24.63
N ILE A 3 14.69 -19.36 -23.81
CA ILE A 3 14.99 -19.15 -22.39
C ILE A 3 15.27 -20.50 -21.70
N SER A 4 16.43 -20.59 -21.04
CA SER A 4 16.79 -21.78 -20.29
C SER A 4 16.37 -21.64 -18.82
N TRP A 5 15.40 -22.45 -18.40
CA TRP A 5 15.03 -22.63 -16.99
C TRP A 5 16.11 -23.41 -16.19
N ASN A 6 17.08 -24.01 -16.88
CA ASN A 6 18.09 -24.86 -16.25
C ASN A 6 18.98 -24.10 -15.26
N ASN A 7 19.25 -22.84 -15.55
CA ASN A 7 20.07 -21.96 -14.67
C ASN A 7 19.24 -21.18 -13.65
N TYR A 8 17.91 -21.25 -13.74
CA TYR A 8 17.03 -20.60 -12.79
C TYR A 8 17.01 -21.39 -11.47
N ASN A 9 17.42 -20.76 -10.37
CA ASN A 9 17.52 -21.40 -9.06
C ASN A 9 17.15 -20.43 -7.94
N SER A 10 16.03 -20.70 -7.28
CA SER A 10 15.47 -19.96 -6.16
C SER A 10 15.79 -20.67 -4.84
N LYS A 11 17.08 -20.78 -4.50
CA LYS A 11 17.51 -21.43 -3.25
C LYS A 11 16.89 -20.73 -2.03
N ASN A 12 16.38 -21.55 -1.09
CA ASN A 12 15.90 -21.13 0.23
C ASN A 12 14.72 -20.16 0.26
N SER A 13 13.90 -20.07 -0.78
CA SER A 13 12.68 -19.28 -0.81
C SER A 13 11.52 -20.04 -1.44
N TYR A 14 10.28 -19.70 -1.11
CA TYR A 14 9.15 -20.13 -1.90
C TYR A 14 9.25 -19.48 -3.29
N ASP A 15 9.26 -20.28 -4.33
CA ASP A 15 9.23 -19.77 -5.70
C ASP A 15 7.81 -19.81 -6.25
N GLU A 16 7.36 -18.74 -6.89
CA GLU A 16 5.98 -18.63 -7.41
C GLU A 16 5.77 -19.51 -8.66
N TYR A 17 6.86 -19.94 -9.34
CA TYR A 17 6.79 -20.71 -10.58
C TYR A 17 7.25 -22.16 -10.43
N LEU A 18 8.22 -22.41 -9.56
CA LEU A 18 8.78 -23.74 -9.35
C LEU A 18 8.45 -24.29 -7.95
N THR A 19 8.26 -25.60 -7.89
CA THR A 19 8.22 -26.35 -6.64
C THR A 19 9.65 -26.61 -6.13
N PRO A 20 9.85 -27.04 -4.87
CA PRO A 20 11.19 -27.40 -4.36
C PRO A 20 11.90 -28.47 -5.18
N ASP A 21 11.19 -29.40 -5.79
CA ASP A 21 11.68 -30.43 -6.70
C ASP A 21 11.82 -29.93 -8.16
N ARG A 22 11.82 -28.60 -8.36
CA ARG A 22 12.03 -27.90 -9.63
C ARG A 22 11.00 -28.20 -10.74
N LYS A 23 9.81 -28.66 -10.37
CA LYS A 23 8.69 -28.79 -11.31
C LYS A 23 7.91 -27.48 -11.39
N LEU A 24 7.37 -27.20 -12.56
CA LEU A 24 6.48 -26.04 -12.75
C LEU A 24 5.20 -26.19 -11.90
N ARG A 25 4.87 -25.16 -11.16
CA ARG A 25 3.57 -25.06 -10.49
C ARG A 25 2.45 -25.00 -11.52
N LYS A 26 1.25 -25.41 -11.12
CA LYS A 26 0.07 -25.46 -12.02
C LYS A 26 -0.13 -24.11 -12.71
N GLU A 27 -0.13 -23.02 -11.94
CA GLU A 27 -0.32 -21.65 -12.39
C GLU A 27 0.76 -21.16 -13.36
N ALA A 28 1.97 -21.69 -13.28
CA ALA A 28 3.09 -21.28 -14.12
C ALA A 28 3.23 -22.08 -15.44
N LYS A 29 2.46 -23.15 -15.62
CA LYS A 29 2.61 -24.03 -16.80
C LYS A 29 2.31 -23.32 -18.12
N VAL A 30 1.28 -22.48 -18.16
CA VAL A 30 0.87 -21.76 -19.38
C VAL A 30 1.90 -20.72 -19.75
N ILE A 31 2.30 -19.87 -18.81
CA ILE A 31 3.30 -18.82 -19.09
C ILE A 31 4.66 -19.42 -19.47
N SER A 32 5.06 -20.53 -18.85
CA SER A 32 6.30 -21.21 -19.22
C SER A 32 6.27 -21.71 -20.67
N LYS A 33 5.14 -22.26 -21.14
CA LYS A 33 4.97 -22.66 -22.54
C LYS A 33 5.07 -21.45 -23.48
N ILE A 34 4.43 -20.34 -23.11
CA ILE A 34 4.49 -19.11 -23.90
C ILE A 34 5.93 -18.63 -24.00
N LEU A 35 6.62 -18.47 -22.86
CA LEU A 35 8.00 -17.99 -22.84
C LEU A 35 8.97 -18.87 -23.61
N ASN A 36 8.74 -20.19 -23.63
CA ASN A 36 9.58 -21.12 -24.40
C ASN A 36 9.43 -21.00 -25.93
N ASN A 37 8.34 -20.38 -26.41
CA ASN A 37 8.14 -20.08 -27.83
C ASN A 37 8.89 -18.84 -28.31
N TYR A 38 9.41 -18.01 -27.39
CA TYR A 38 10.14 -16.80 -27.70
C TYR A 38 11.65 -17.01 -27.63
N SER A 39 12.38 -16.42 -28.56
CA SER A 39 13.81 -16.29 -28.46
C SER A 39 14.19 -15.16 -27.48
N SER A 40 15.43 -15.16 -27.00
CA SER A 40 15.94 -14.04 -26.18
C SER A 40 15.82 -12.69 -26.89
N LYS A 41 15.93 -12.67 -28.25
CA LYS A 41 15.77 -11.47 -29.06
C LYS A 41 14.31 -10.98 -29.07
N ASP A 42 13.35 -11.91 -29.16
CA ASP A 42 11.92 -11.58 -29.13
C ASP A 42 11.52 -10.99 -27.78
N LEU A 43 12.01 -11.57 -26.68
CA LEU A 43 11.72 -11.06 -25.35
C LEU A 43 12.37 -9.70 -25.07
N ALA A 44 13.59 -9.48 -25.57
CA ALA A 44 14.22 -8.16 -25.51
C ALA A 44 13.41 -7.12 -26.34
N SER A 45 12.82 -7.53 -27.46
CA SER A 45 11.92 -6.67 -28.24
C SER A 45 10.65 -6.32 -27.46
N ILE A 46 10.02 -7.31 -26.80
CA ILE A 46 8.84 -7.09 -25.94
C ILE A 46 9.20 -6.16 -24.77
N GLU A 47 10.33 -6.37 -24.12
CA GLU A 47 10.81 -5.52 -23.04
C GLU A 47 11.04 -4.07 -23.51
N ASN A 48 11.67 -3.86 -24.68
CA ASN A 48 11.86 -2.55 -25.28
C ASN A 48 10.53 -1.88 -25.62
N ASN A 49 9.57 -2.62 -26.16
CA ASN A 49 8.23 -2.13 -26.43
C ASN A 49 7.52 -1.74 -25.12
N CYS A 50 7.67 -2.53 -24.07
CA CYS A 50 7.16 -2.22 -22.74
C CYS A 50 7.73 -0.90 -22.22
N GLN A 51 9.06 -0.70 -22.29
CA GLN A 51 9.71 0.53 -21.87
C GLN A 51 9.30 1.75 -22.73
N SER A 52 9.08 1.55 -24.02
CA SER A 52 8.59 2.59 -24.93
C SER A 52 7.15 2.98 -24.60
N THR A 53 6.27 2.02 -24.35
CA THR A 53 4.88 2.25 -23.96
C THR A 53 4.80 2.97 -22.60
N ILE A 54 5.62 2.57 -21.62
CA ILE A 54 5.72 3.27 -20.32
C ILE A 54 6.12 4.73 -20.52
N SER A 55 7.12 4.98 -21.39
CA SER A 55 7.60 6.32 -21.66
C SER A 55 6.56 7.19 -22.38
N SER A 56 5.88 6.67 -23.40
CA SER A 56 4.85 7.40 -24.16
C SER A 56 3.61 7.72 -23.32
N ARG A 57 3.29 6.88 -22.33
CA ARG A 57 2.20 7.11 -21.38
C ARG A 57 2.59 8.02 -20.21
N GLY A 58 3.88 8.45 -20.12
CA GLY A 58 4.37 9.27 -19.02
C GLY A 58 4.31 8.58 -17.66
N ILE A 59 4.38 7.24 -17.63
CA ILE A 59 4.33 6.48 -16.38
C ILE A 59 5.69 6.60 -15.68
N ASN A 60 5.77 7.48 -14.71
CA ASN A 60 6.99 7.79 -13.99
C ASN A 60 6.73 7.90 -12.47
N PHE A 61 7.79 7.95 -11.71
CA PHE A 61 7.73 8.19 -10.27
C PHE A 61 8.95 8.98 -9.81
N LYS A 62 8.81 9.73 -8.74
CA LYS A 62 9.91 10.53 -8.18
C LYS A 62 10.54 9.82 -7.01
N VAL A 63 11.86 9.66 -7.06
CA VAL A 63 12.66 9.09 -5.97
C VAL A 63 13.35 10.23 -5.24
N TYR A 64 13.16 10.29 -3.93
CA TYR A 64 13.89 11.21 -3.05
C TYR A 64 15.02 10.44 -2.38
N SER A 65 16.27 10.84 -2.61
CA SER A 65 17.43 10.33 -1.85
C SER A 65 17.86 11.37 -0.82
N ALA A 66 18.31 10.90 0.35
CA ALA A 66 18.79 11.77 1.41
C ALA A 66 19.94 12.71 0.97
N ASP A 67 20.72 12.28 -0.04
CA ASP A 67 21.92 12.98 -0.52
C ASP A 67 21.66 13.90 -1.73
N LYS A 68 20.42 13.92 -2.29
CA LYS A 68 20.11 14.73 -3.46
C LYS A 68 19.15 15.85 -3.12
N LYS A 69 19.53 17.10 -3.47
CA LYS A 69 18.69 18.30 -3.27
C LYS A 69 17.42 18.35 -4.14
N ALA A 70 17.31 17.47 -5.15
CA ALA A 70 16.15 17.39 -6.04
C ALA A 70 15.70 15.93 -6.21
N ALA A 71 14.37 15.74 -6.33
CA ALA A 71 13.81 14.46 -6.69
C ALA A 71 14.24 14.05 -8.09
N GLU A 72 14.70 12.81 -8.25
CA GLU A 72 15.00 12.23 -9.55
C GLU A 72 13.75 11.56 -10.12
N GLU A 73 13.32 12.00 -11.29
CA GLU A 73 12.23 11.36 -12.01
C GLU A 73 12.74 10.12 -12.72
N LYS A 74 12.13 8.98 -12.45
CA LYS A 74 12.48 7.68 -13.03
C LYS A 74 11.30 7.10 -13.77
N LYS A 75 11.58 6.45 -14.90
CA LYS A 75 10.60 5.60 -15.58
C LYS A 75 10.15 4.48 -14.65
N TRP A 76 8.88 4.14 -14.73
CA TRP A 76 8.34 3.03 -13.95
C TRP A 76 8.93 1.69 -14.45
N PRO A 77 9.63 0.93 -13.59
CA PRO A 77 10.23 -0.33 -14.00
C PRO A 77 9.20 -1.47 -13.93
N LEU A 78 8.80 -1.98 -15.10
CA LEU A 78 7.89 -3.11 -15.26
C LEU A 78 8.61 -4.28 -15.90
N ASP A 79 8.60 -5.44 -15.24
CA ASP A 79 9.08 -6.71 -15.77
C ASP A 79 7.95 -7.41 -16.54
N ILE A 80 8.26 -7.92 -17.73
CA ILE A 80 7.29 -8.55 -18.63
C ILE A 80 6.86 -9.96 -18.22
N ILE A 81 7.50 -10.56 -17.21
CA ILE A 81 7.09 -11.85 -16.65
C ILE A 81 6.14 -11.58 -15.47
N PRO A 82 4.83 -11.83 -15.60
CA PRO A 82 3.85 -11.48 -14.57
C PRO A 82 3.98 -12.37 -13.33
N ARG A 83 3.37 -11.94 -12.22
CA ARG A 83 3.06 -12.83 -11.10
C ARG A 83 1.71 -13.49 -11.33
N ILE A 84 1.65 -14.81 -11.23
CA ILE A 84 0.41 -15.58 -11.41
C ILE A 84 -0.09 -16.10 -10.06
N ILE A 85 -1.36 -15.88 -9.76
CA ILE A 85 -2.01 -16.34 -8.52
C ILE A 85 -3.32 -17.05 -8.91
N LEU A 86 -3.57 -18.24 -8.38
CA LEU A 86 -4.83 -18.94 -8.60
C LEU A 86 -6.00 -18.22 -7.90
N ARG A 87 -7.15 -18.21 -8.54
CA ARG A 87 -8.36 -17.56 -8.03
C ARG A 87 -8.77 -18.09 -6.66
N SER A 88 -8.68 -19.39 -6.44
CA SER A 88 -8.99 -20.01 -5.14
C SER A 88 -8.09 -19.49 -4.02
N GLN A 89 -6.78 -19.32 -4.28
CA GLN A 89 -5.84 -18.72 -3.33
C GLN A 89 -6.20 -17.25 -3.06
N TRP A 90 -6.48 -16.49 -4.14
CA TRP A 90 -6.81 -15.08 -4.01
C TRP A 90 -8.11 -14.84 -3.22
N LEU A 91 -9.12 -15.67 -3.41
CA LEU A 91 -10.39 -15.55 -2.68
C LEU A 91 -10.23 -15.78 -1.16
N LYS A 92 -9.28 -16.62 -0.74
CA LYS A 92 -8.92 -16.76 0.69
C LYS A 92 -8.29 -15.48 1.23
N VAL A 93 -7.31 -14.93 0.51
CA VAL A 93 -6.66 -13.64 0.85
C VAL A 93 -7.70 -12.53 0.93
N ARG A 94 -8.57 -12.41 -0.08
CA ARG A 94 -9.65 -11.41 -0.15
C ARG A 94 -10.55 -11.45 1.09
N LYS A 95 -10.95 -12.63 1.56
CA LYS A 95 -11.77 -12.78 2.78
C LYS A 95 -11.07 -12.22 4.02
N GLY A 96 -9.77 -12.49 4.16
CA GLY A 96 -8.97 -11.98 5.27
C GLY A 96 -8.77 -10.46 5.21
N LEU A 97 -8.56 -9.90 4.02
CA LEU A 97 -8.43 -8.45 3.82
C LEU A 97 -9.73 -7.70 4.17
N ILE A 98 -10.88 -8.24 3.75
CA ILE A 98 -12.20 -7.67 4.11
C ILE A 98 -12.39 -7.66 5.63
N GLN A 99 -12.12 -8.79 6.30
CA GLN A 99 -12.21 -8.91 7.75
C GLN A 99 -11.31 -7.88 8.44
N ARG A 100 -10.04 -7.81 8.02
CA ARG A 100 -9.03 -6.92 8.61
C ARG A 100 -9.42 -5.45 8.48
N CYS A 101 -9.79 -4.98 7.29
CA CYS A 101 -10.19 -3.59 7.08
C CYS A 101 -11.47 -3.22 7.84
N LYS A 102 -12.42 -4.15 7.98
CA LYS A 102 -13.62 -3.95 8.81
C LYS A 102 -13.26 -3.77 10.27
N ALA A 103 -12.42 -4.64 10.82
CA ALA A 103 -11.98 -4.56 12.22
C ALA A 103 -11.19 -3.27 12.50
N LEU A 104 -10.29 -2.88 11.59
CA LEU A 104 -9.49 -1.65 11.70
C LEU A 104 -10.36 -0.39 11.66
N ASN A 105 -11.38 -0.33 10.81
CA ASN A 105 -12.33 0.80 10.82
C ASN A 105 -13.14 0.89 12.12
N LEU A 106 -13.56 -0.25 12.69
CA LEU A 106 -14.22 -0.29 14.00
C LEU A 106 -13.27 0.16 15.12
N PHE A 107 -12.02 -0.29 15.07
CA PHE A 107 -10.98 0.12 16.01
C PHE A 107 -10.74 1.64 15.96
N ILE A 108 -10.51 2.23 14.78
CA ILE A 108 -10.29 3.66 14.65
C ILE A 108 -11.50 4.44 15.20
N ASN A 109 -12.71 3.98 14.88
CA ASN A 109 -13.92 4.62 15.39
C ASN A 109 -14.01 4.55 16.92
N ASP A 110 -13.63 3.44 17.53
CA ASP A 110 -13.62 3.27 18.99
C ASP A 110 -12.56 4.14 19.66
N VAL A 111 -11.35 4.23 19.08
CA VAL A 111 -10.24 5.09 19.55
C VAL A 111 -10.69 6.54 19.73
N TYR A 112 -11.41 7.08 18.76
CA TYR A 112 -11.82 8.49 18.79
C TYR A 112 -13.15 8.75 19.49
N ASN A 113 -13.88 7.70 19.91
CA ASN A 113 -15.20 7.86 20.52
C ASN A 113 -15.33 7.12 21.86
N ASP A 114 -15.74 5.86 21.82
CA ASP A 114 -16.18 5.15 23.01
C ASP A 114 -15.02 4.60 23.86
N LYS A 115 -13.85 4.38 23.24
CA LYS A 115 -12.60 3.90 23.87
C LYS A 115 -12.77 2.57 24.61
N LYS A 116 -13.68 1.69 24.11
CA LYS A 116 -14.07 0.43 24.77
C LYS A 116 -12.93 -0.57 24.86
N ILE A 117 -12.16 -0.75 23.78
CA ILE A 117 -11.05 -1.70 23.72
C ILE A 117 -10.00 -1.46 24.82
N PHE A 118 -9.83 -0.19 25.24
CA PHE A 118 -8.92 0.19 26.33
C PHE A 118 -9.55 -0.07 27.71
N LYS A 119 -10.85 0.27 27.87
CA LYS A 119 -11.60 0.01 29.10
C LYS A 119 -11.63 -1.48 29.42
N ASP A 120 -11.77 -2.32 28.38
CA ASP A 120 -11.78 -3.77 28.47
C ASP A 120 -10.34 -4.36 28.52
N LYS A 121 -9.31 -3.51 28.61
CA LYS A 121 -7.88 -3.88 28.76
C LYS A 121 -7.35 -4.83 27.67
N VAL A 122 -7.94 -4.81 26.47
CA VAL A 122 -7.46 -5.61 25.33
C VAL A 122 -6.21 -4.99 24.74
N LEU A 123 -6.14 -3.64 24.76
CA LEU A 123 -5.01 -2.84 24.25
C LEU A 123 -4.64 -1.76 25.28
N PRO A 124 -3.35 -1.62 25.63
CA PRO A 124 -2.90 -0.55 26.53
C PRO A 124 -3.15 0.84 25.93
N TYR A 125 -3.64 1.75 26.76
CA TYR A 125 -4.02 3.12 26.37
C TYR A 125 -2.82 3.90 25.79
N GLU A 126 -1.68 3.83 26.48
CA GLU A 126 -0.46 4.57 26.12
C GLU A 126 0.08 4.22 24.72
N LEU A 127 -0.18 3.01 24.24
CA LEU A 127 0.28 2.59 22.90
C LEU A 127 -0.36 3.39 21.75
N VAL A 128 -1.54 3.95 22.00
CA VAL A 128 -2.28 4.73 21.00
C VAL A 128 -2.14 6.21 21.27
N PHE A 129 -2.36 6.64 22.51
CA PHE A 129 -2.48 8.06 22.83
C PHE A 129 -1.13 8.80 22.91
N ASP A 130 -0.02 8.04 23.07
CA ASP A 130 1.34 8.58 22.98
C ASP A 130 1.90 8.51 21.54
N SER A 131 1.12 8.00 20.59
CA SER A 131 1.52 7.95 19.18
C SER A 131 1.33 9.31 18.50
N LYS A 132 2.30 9.71 17.68
CA LYS A 132 2.18 10.90 16.82
C LYS A 132 1.04 10.78 15.79
N ASN A 133 0.61 9.54 15.49
CA ASN A 133 -0.48 9.27 14.57
C ASN A 133 -1.86 9.46 15.20
N TYR A 134 -1.93 9.60 16.53
CA TYR A 134 -3.16 9.96 17.22
C TYR A 134 -3.42 11.45 17.11
N LEU A 135 -4.57 11.80 16.57
CA LEU A 135 -4.97 13.21 16.37
C LEU A 135 -6.11 13.56 17.32
N LYS A 136 -5.79 14.26 18.42
CA LYS A 136 -6.77 14.69 19.43
C LYS A 136 -7.95 15.45 18.82
N GLN A 137 -7.71 16.20 17.74
CA GLN A 137 -8.74 16.97 17.02
C GLN A 137 -9.85 16.07 16.45
N CYS A 138 -9.59 14.77 16.28
CA CYS A 138 -10.56 13.81 15.74
C CYS A 138 -11.49 13.21 16.81
N GLU A 139 -11.24 13.48 18.10
CA GLU A 139 -12.10 12.98 19.19
C GLU A 139 -13.56 13.44 19.03
N GLY A 140 -14.48 12.53 19.34
CA GLY A 140 -15.92 12.76 19.28
C GLY A 140 -16.50 12.86 17.85
N PHE A 141 -15.68 12.71 16.81
CA PHE A 141 -16.17 12.70 15.43
C PHE A 141 -16.51 11.29 14.99
N LYS A 142 -17.60 11.16 14.24
CA LYS A 142 -18.03 9.89 13.63
C LYS A 142 -18.25 10.12 12.14
N PRO A 143 -17.36 9.65 11.27
CA PRO A 143 -17.57 9.74 9.82
C PRO A 143 -18.77 8.90 9.41
N LYS A 144 -19.32 9.21 8.22
CA LYS A 144 -20.45 8.47 7.67
C LYS A 144 -20.14 6.97 7.64
N ARG A 145 -21.09 6.14 8.09
CA ARG A 145 -20.94 4.67 8.28
C ARG A 145 -19.82 4.25 9.21
N LYS A 146 -19.23 5.16 9.98
CA LYS A 146 -18.04 4.93 10.83
C LYS A 146 -16.83 4.42 10.03
N ILE A 147 -16.72 4.80 8.74
CA ILE A 147 -15.61 4.43 7.88
C ILE A 147 -14.57 5.56 7.91
N TRP A 148 -13.40 5.27 8.47
CA TRP A 148 -12.27 6.18 8.57
C TRP A 148 -11.28 6.00 7.42
N SER A 149 -10.99 4.73 7.10
CA SER A 149 -10.16 4.36 5.96
C SER A 149 -11.05 3.77 4.86
N HIS A 150 -11.37 4.60 3.87
CA HIS A 150 -12.11 4.19 2.67
C HIS A 150 -11.20 3.46 1.68
N ILE A 151 -9.92 3.84 1.63
CA ILE A 151 -8.92 3.27 0.74
C ILE A 151 -7.80 2.73 1.62
N SER A 152 -7.57 1.42 1.55
CA SER A 152 -6.50 0.74 2.28
C SER A 152 -5.59 0.01 1.31
N GLY A 153 -4.28 0.05 1.57
CA GLY A 153 -3.27 -0.75 0.88
C GLY A 153 -2.58 -1.65 1.89
N ILE A 154 -2.84 -2.94 1.84
CA ILE A 154 -2.30 -3.91 2.81
C ILE A 154 -1.14 -4.65 2.17
N ASP A 155 0.06 -4.49 2.69
CA ASP A 155 1.23 -5.16 2.15
C ASP A 155 1.26 -6.63 2.58
N LEU A 156 1.39 -7.50 1.60
CA LEU A 156 1.44 -8.95 1.77
C LEU A 156 2.80 -9.49 1.32
N ILE A 157 3.30 -10.44 2.07
CA ILE A 157 4.40 -11.31 1.64
C ILE A 157 3.90 -12.75 1.51
N ARG A 158 4.68 -13.58 0.84
CA ARG A 158 4.49 -15.02 0.85
C ARG A 158 5.69 -15.66 1.52
N ASN A 159 5.44 -16.41 2.59
CA ASN A 159 6.50 -17.05 3.38
C ASN A 159 7.04 -18.30 2.67
N ILE A 160 8.05 -18.95 3.27
CA ILE A 160 8.70 -20.15 2.73
C ILE A 160 7.73 -21.33 2.52
N ASN A 161 6.63 -21.37 3.28
CA ASN A 161 5.59 -22.40 3.17
C ASN A 161 4.55 -22.08 2.08
N GLY A 162 4.66 -20.93 1.42
CA GLY A 162 3.72 -20.47 0.39
C GLY A 162 2.46 -19.82 0.93
N GLU A 163 2.42 -19.47 2.22
CA GLU A 163 1.30 -18.78 2.83
C GLU A 163 1.43 -17.27 2.66
N PHE A 164 0.31 -16.61 2.38
CA PHE A 164 0.25 -15.15 2.42
C PHE A 164 0.17 -14.64 3.84
N LEU A 165 1.09 -13.74 4.20
CA LEU A 165 1.11 -13.04 5.49
C LEU A 165 0.98 -11.55 5.26
N VAL A 166 0.25 -10.87 6.14
CA VAL A 166 0.26 -9.40 6.18
C VAL A 166 1.61 -8.93 6.72
N LEU A 167 2.21 -7.95 6.07
CA LEU A 167 3.47 -7.33 6.47
C LEU A 167 3.25 -5.93 7.08
N GLU A 168 2.30 -5.17 6.53
CA GLU A 168 2.04 -3.79 6.94
C GLU A 168 0.62 -3.36 6.53
N ASP A 169 0.00 -2.50 7.35
CA ASP A 169 -1.27 -1.84 7.04
C ASP A 169 -1.02 -0.39 6.64
N ASN A 170 -1.55 0.04 5.50
CA ASN A 170 -1.49 1.42 5.04
C ASN A 170 -2.91 1.96 4.86
N LEU A 171 -3.34 2.86 5.75
CA LEU A 171 -4.73 3.31 5.89
C LEU A 171 -4.91 4.84 5.76
N ARG A 172 -3.82 5.61 5.78
CA ARG A 172 -3.88 7.08 5.60
C ARG A 172 -4.01 7.49 4.15
N VAL A 173 -2.94 7.31 3.39
CA VAL A 173 -2.81 7.73 1.99
C VAL A 173 -2.05 6.66 1.19
N PRO A 174 -2.59 5.43 1.06
CA PRO A 174 -1.90 4.40 0.31
C PRO A 174 -1.75 4.79 -1.15
N SER A 175 -0.59 4.44 -1.74
CA SER A 175 -0.24 4.71 -3.14
C SER A 175 0.13 3.42 -3.86
N GLY A 176 0.06 3.47 -5.21
CA GLY A 176 0.51 2.40 -6.09
C GLY A 176 -0.58 1.78 -6.95
N VAL A 177 -1.85 2.13 -6.75
CA VAL A 177 -2.95 1.54 -7.52
C VAL A 177 -2.92 1.93 -9.00
N SER A 178 -2.50 3.15 -9.32
CA SER A 178 -2.33 3.58 -10.72
C SER A 178 -1.32 2.69 -11.45
N TYR A 179 -0.20 2.39 -10.80
CA TYR A 179 0.82 1.51 -11.37
C TYR A 179 0.34 0.07 -11.53
N MET A 180 -0.52 -0.45 -10.63
CA MET A 180 -1.17 -1.76 -10.81
C MET A 180 -2.05 -1.76 -12.08
N LEU A 181 -2.83 -0.71 -12.29
CA LEU A 181 -3.72 -0.58 -13.45
C LEU A 181 -2.93 -0.39 -14.74
N GLU A 182 -1.92 0.48 -14.72
CA GLU A 182 -1.03 0.73 -15.86
C GLU A 182 -0.20 -0.50 -16.22
N ASN A 183 0.35 -1.24 -15.25
CA ASN A 183 1.03 -2.51 -15.50
C ASN A 183 0.14 -3.47 -16.30
N ARG A 184 -1.14 -3.61 -15.93
CA ARG A 184 -2.11 -4.45 -16.65
C ARG A 184 -2.35 -3.92 -18.07
N MET A 185 -2.51 -2.60 -18.24
CA MET A 185 -2.74 -2.00 -19.57
C MET A 185 -1.54 -2.21 -20.47
N VAL A 186 -0.33 -1.85 -20.00
CA VAL A 186 0.91 -2.05 -20.75
C VAL A 186 1.11 -3.51 -21.12
N MET A 187 0.96 -4.43 -20.17
CA MET A 187 1.10 -5.87 -20.44
C MET A 187 0.08 -6.38 -21.44
N SER A 188 -1.16 -5.90 -21.41
CA SER A 188 -2.17 -6.30 -22.39
C SER A 188 -1.89 -5.81 -23.81
N GLU A 189 -1.16 -4.69 -23.94
CA GLU A 189 -0.73 -4.11 -25.21
C GLU A 189 0.51 -4.79 -25.78
N VAL A 190 1.55 -4.99 -24.94
CA VAL A 190 2.86 -5.47 -25.40
C VAL A 190 2.99 -6.99 -25.39
N PHE A 191 2.15 -7.70 -24.59
CA PHE A 191 2.18 -9.15 -24.48
C PHE A 191 0.76 -9.76 -24.46
N PRO A 192 -0.06 -9.51 -25.51
CA PRO A 192 -1.48 -9.89 -25.55
C PRO A 192 -1.71 -11.40 -25.48
N GLU A 193 -0.75 -12.22 -25.89
CA GLU A 193 -0.87 -13.70 -25.85
C GLU A 193 -1.15 -14.19 -24.43
N LEU A 194 -0.63 -13.54 -23.39
CA LEU A 194 -0.91 -13.90 -21.99
C LEU A 194 -2.41 -13.84 -21.68
N PHE A 195 -3.11 -12.84 -22.21
CA PHE A 195 -4.54 -12.60 -21.94
C PHE A 195 -5.48 -13.46 -22.78
N THR A 196 -4.98 -14.01 -23.89
CA THR A 196 -5.74 -14.99 -24.70
C THR A 196 -5.62 -16.39 -24.14
N ARG A 197 -4.52 -16.72 -23.47
CA ARG A 197 -4.25 -18.07 -22.91
C ARG A 197 -4.70 -18.24 -21.46
N TYR A 198 -4.75 -17.14 -20.70
CA TYR A 198 -5.27 -17.13 -19.33
C TYR A 198 -6.61 -16.40 -19.25
N ARG A 199 -7.53 -16.94 -18.47
CA ARG A 199 -8.73 -16.20 -18.02
C ARG A 199 -8.33 -15.33 -16.84
N VAL A 200 -7.81 -14.13 -17.14
CA VAL A 200 -7.34 -13.19 -16.13
C VAL A 200 -8.51 -12.40 -15.55
N SER A 201 -8.62 -12.37 -14.23
CA SER A 201 -9.63 -11.57 -13.54
C SER A 201 -9.39 -10.08 -13.78
N SER A 202 -10.47 -9.34 -14.10
CA SER A 202 -10.40 -7.90 -14.38
C SER A 202 -10.13 -7.07 -13.12
N ILE A 203 -9.31 -6.05 -13.26
CA ILE A 203 -9.04 -5.02 -12.25
C ILE A 203 -9.55 -3.63 -12.68
N ASN A 204 -10.08 -3.49 -13.89
CA ASN A 204 -10.44 -2.21 -14.51
C ASN A 204 -11.56 -1.47 -13.80
N GLN A 205 -12.32 -2.14 -12.93
CA GLN A 205 -13.42 -1.53 -12.18
C GLN A 205 -12.96 -0.62 -11.04
N TYR A 206 -11.67 -0.60 -10.69
CA TYR A 206 -11.19 0.09 -9.49
C TYR A 206 -11.58 1.58 -9.46
N CYS A 207 -11.32 2.33 -10.52
CA CYS A 207 -11.61 3.78 -10.56
C CYS A 207 -13.12 4.06 -10.46
N ASN A 208 -13.95 3.24 -11.09
CA ASN A 208 -15.41 3.33 -10.96
C ASN A 208 -15.86 3.01 -9.52
N ARG A 209 -15.31 1.97 -8.90
CA ARG A 209 -15.58 1.62 -7.49
C ARG A 209 -15.11 2.73 -6.53
N LEU A 210 -13.96 3.36 -6.80
CA LEU A 210 -13.47 4.49 -6.03
C LEU A 210 -14.40 5.69 -6.15
N TYR A 211 -14.87 6.01 -7.36
CA TYR A 211 -15.89 7.05 -7.59
C TYR A 211 -17.15 6.80 -6.76
N HIS A 212 -17.69 5.57 -6.77
CA HIS A 212 -18.84 5.20 -5.94
C HIS A 212 -18.54 5.26 -4.44
N CYS A 213 -17.32 4.93 -4.02
CA CYS A 213 -16.89 5.07 -2.65
C CYS A 213 -16.90 6.55 -2.20
N MET A 214 -16.47 7.47 -3.08
CA MET A 214 -16.57 8.91 -2.85
C MET A 214 -18.03 9.38 -2.74
N LEU A 215 -18.92 8.90 -3.62
CA LEU A 215 -20.36 9.18 -3.55
C LEU A 215 -20.96 8.71 -2.21
N ASP A 216 -20.59 7.53 -1.76
CA ASP A 216 -21.03 6.97 -0.48
C ASP A 216 -20.55 7.80 0.72
N ALA A 217 -19.39 8.46 0.61
CA ALA A 217 -18.82 9.29 1.68
C ALA A 217 -19.49 10.66 1.82
N ILE A 218 -20.27 11.13 0.82
CA ILE A 218 -21.00 12.41 0.90
C ILE A 218 -22.02 12.34 2.04
N PRO A 219 -21.98 13.26 3.02
CA PRO A 219 -22.82 13.15 4.23
C PRO A 219 -24.30 13.44 4.00
N TYR A 220 -24.68 14.01 2.86
CA TYR A 220 -26.05 14.38 2.48
C TYR A 220 -26.41 13.84 1.10
N LYS A 221 -27.69 13.90 0.74
CA LYS A 221 -28.15 13.55 -0.61
C LYS A 221 -27.98 14.74 -1.55
N LYS A 222 -27.41 14.51 -2.72
CA LYS A 222 -27.27 15.50 -3.79
C LYS A 222 -27.26 14.82 -5.14
N ASN A 223 -28.03 15.35 -6.08
CA ASN A 223 -27.95 14.99 -7.48
C ASN A 223 -26.74 15.71 -8.10
N ASN A 224 -25.95 15.00 -8.92
CA ASN A 224 -24.77 15.53 -9.58
C ASN A 224 -23.76 16.23 -8.61
N PRO A 225 -23.19 15.49 -7.63
CA PRO A 225 -22.25 16.06 -6.70
C PRO A 225 -20.93 16.40 -7.38
N THR A 226 -20.31 17.49 -6.93
CA THR A 226 -18.95 17.86 -7.35
C THR A 226 -17.94 17.16 -6.46
N MET A 227 -17.06 16.37 -7.06
CA MET A 227 -16.00 15.66 -6.37
C MET A 227 -14.64 16.06 -6.94
N VAL A 228 -13.61 16.09 -6.12
CA VAL A 228 -12.25 16.48 -6.52
C VAL A 228 -11.20 15.56 -5.90
N VAL A 229 -10.03 15.46 -6.55
CA VAL A 229 -8.82 14.91 -5.95
C VAL A 229 -7.95 16.07 -5.48
N LEU A 230 -7.67 16.13 -4.17
CA LEU A 230 -6.80 17.15 -3.58
C LEU A 230 -5.36 16.66 -3.52
N THR A 231 -4.48 17.25 -4.32
CA THR A 231 -3.06 16.93 -4.41
C THR A 231 -2.18 17.98 -3.71
N PRO A 232 -1.02 17.60 -3.14
CA PRO A 232 -0.02 18.58 -2.70
C PRO A 232 0.79 19.18 -3.86
N GLY A 233 0.50 18.81 -5.11
CA GLY A 233 1.13 19.35 -6.30
C GLY A 233 2.20 18.46 -6.93
N VAL A 234 2.80 18.97 -8.00
CA VAL A 234 3.71 18.26 -8.92
C VAL A 234 5.00 17.74 -8.29
N TYR A 235 5.39 18.27 -7.15
CA TYR A 235 6.59 17.81 -6.43
C TYR A 235 6.37 16.54 -5.61
N ASN A 236 5.13 16.10 -5.45
CA ASN A 236 4.83 14.86 -4.73
C ASN A 236 5.26 13.62 -5.53
N SER A 237 5.86 12.63 -4.87
CA SER A 237 6.33 11.40 -5.53
C SER A 237 5.20 10.61 -6.21
N ALA A 238 3.98 10.71 -5.70
CA ALA A 238 2.80 10.04 -6.22
C ALA A 238 1.93 10.94 -7.13
N TYR A 239 2.44 12.08 -7.61
CA TYR A 239 1.65 13.02 -8.43
C TYR A 239 1.08 12.37 -9.69
N PHE A 240 1.83 11.48 -10.35
CA PHE A 240 1.31 10.67 -11.45
C PHE A 240 0.01 9.95 -11.06
N GLU A 241 0.00 9.28 -9.91
CA GLU A 241 -1.19 8.57 -9.43
C GLU A 241 -2.37 9.52 -9.15
N HIS A 242 -2.10 10.71 -8.60
CA HIS A 242 -3.17 11.68 -8.34
C HIS A 242 -3.83 12.14 -9.63
N SER A 243 -3.02 12.47 -10.65
CA SER A 243 -3.48 12.88 -11.99
C SER A 243 -4.23 11.74 -12.68
N PHE A 244 -3.64 10.54 -12.68
CA PHE A 244 -4.24 9.34 -13.28
C PHE A 244 -5.64 9.05 -12.70
N LEU A 245 -5.77 9.02 -11.37
CA LEU A 245 -7.04 8.71 -10.73
C LEU A 245 -8.10 9.79 -10.97
N ALA A 246 -7.71 11.08 -10.93
CA ALA A 246 -8.62 12.17 -11.26
C ALA A 246 -9.15 12.03 -12.70
N GLN A 247 -8.27 11.78 -13.65
CA GLN A 247 -8.61 11.57 -15.06
C GLN A 247 -9.51 10.36 -15.27
N GLN A 248 -9.17 9.21 -14.67
CA GLN A 248 -9.95 7.98 -14.81
C GLN A 248 -11.34 8.07 -14.18
N MET A 249 -11.51 8.88 -13.14
CA MET A 249 -12.81 9.14 -12.52
C MET A 249 -13.57 10.28 -13.18
N GLY A 250 -12.95 11.04 -14.09
CA GLY A 250 -13.56 12.22 -14.71
C GLY A 250 -13.85 13.36 -13.74
N ILE A 251 -13.01 13.54 -12.70
CA ILE A 251 -13.14 14.58 -11.69
C ILE A 251 -11.91 15.49 -11.67
N ALA A 252 -12.05 16.71 -11.15
CA ALA A 252 -10.97 17.68 -11.14
C ALA A 252 -9.83 17.28 -10.19
N LEU A 253 -8.58 17.46 -10.64
CA LEU A 253 -7.40 17.47 -9.80
C LEU A 253 -7.16 18.91 -9.33
N VAL A 254 -7.05 19.13 -8.04
CA VAL A 254 -6.92 20.46 -7.43
C VAL A 254 -5.83 20.48 -6.37
N GLU A 255 -5.18 21.64 -6.21
CA GLU A 255 -4.28 21.94 -5.09
C GLU A 255 -5.02 22.74 -4.00
N GLY A 256 -4.44 22.85 -2.79
CA GLY A 256 -5.07 23.61 -1.70
C GLY A 256 -5.41 25.07 -2.05
N LYS A 257 -4.59 25.71 -2.89
CA LYS A 257 -4.83 27.10 -3.38
C LYS A 257 -6.06 27.26 -4.27
N ASP A 258 -6.54 26.15 -4.87
CA ASP A 258 -7.72 26.14 -5.76
C ASP A 258 -9.02 26.00 -4.96
N LEU A 259 -8.91 25.66 -3.68
CA LEU A 259 -10.05 25.49 -2.78
C LEU A 259 -10.13 26.62 -1.76
N TYR A 260 -11.33 26.89 -1.28
CA TYR A 260 -11.56 27.77 -0.13
C TYR A 260 -12.79 27.34 0.65
N VAL A 261 -12.90 27.80 1.88
CA VAL A 261 -14.04 27.52 2.75
C VAL A 261 -14.77 28.83 3.06
N GLU A 262 -16.05 28.86 2.77
CA GLU A 262 -16.95 29.97 3.09
C GLU A 262 -18.22 29.39 3.74
N ASN A 263 -18.65 30.00 4.86
CA ASN A 263 -19.82 29.55 5.63
C ASN A 263 -19.79 28.04 5.93
N ASP A 264 -18.61 27.54 6.34
CA ASP A 264 -18.34 26.12 6.61
C ASP A 264 -18.62 25.18 5.43
N LYS A 265 -18.65 25.66 4.19
CA LYS A 265 -18.78 24.88 2.96
C LYS A 265 -17.51 25.05 2.12
N VAL A 266 -17.11 23.97 1.44
CA VAL A 266 -15.94 23.94 0.59
C VAL A 266 -16.32 24.30 -0.83
N PHE A 267 -15.51 25.15 -1.48
CA PHE A 267 -15.69 25.54 -2.87
C PHE A 267 -14.39 25.40 -3.63
N VAL A 268 -14.48 25.01 -4.90
CA VAL A 268 -13.38 25.10 -5.87
C VAL A 268 -13.56 26.37 -6.70
N LYS A 269 -12.47 27.09 -6.90
CA LYS A 269 -12.42 28.30 -7.73
C LYS A 269 -12.61 27.93 -9.18
N THR A 270 -13.52 28.59 -9.88
CA THR A 270 -13.76 28.45 -11.30
C THR A 270 -13.85 29.83 -11.96
N VAL A 271 -13.76 29.88 -13.28
CA VAL A 271 -13.94 31.14 -14.04
C VAL A 271 -15.34 31.76 -13.88
N LYS A 272 -16.31 30.99 -13.41
CA LYS A 272 -17.69 31.43 -13.13
C LYS A 272 -17.95 31.71 -11.65
N GLY A 273 -16.90 31.68 -10.80
CA GLY A 273 -17.01 31.81 -9.36
C GLY A 273 -16.76 30.49 -8.62
N GLY A 274 -17.21 30.40 -7.36
CA GLY A 274 -17.04 29.22 -6.55
C GLY A 274 -18.05 28.12 -6.86
N LEU A 275 -17.57 26.92 -7.16
CA LEU A 275 -18.41 25.72 -7.27
C LEU A 275 -18.29 24.90 -6.00
N ARG A 276 -19.42 24.59 -5.33
CA ARG A 276 -19.42 23.82 -4.09
C ARG A 276 -18.89 22.41 -4.31
N VAL A 277 -17.94 22.01 -3.46
CA VAL A 277 -17.37 20.66 -3.43
C VAL A 277 -18.11 19.80 -2.41
N ASP A 278 -18.51 18.59 -2.80
CA ASP A 278 -19.31 17.67 -1.99
C ASP A 278 -18.48 16.50 -1.43
N CYS A 279 -17.41 16.09 -2.13
CA CYS A 279 -16.46 15.09 -1.62
C CYS A 279 -15.05 15.36 -2.14
N ILE A 280 -14.08 15.14 -1.28
CA ILE A 280 -12.65 15.28 -1.57
C ILE A 280 -11.96 13.93 -1.36
N TYR A 281 -11.29 13.42 -2.39
CA TYR A 281 -10.26 12.41 -2.24
C TYR A 281 -8.94 13.11 -1.96
N ARG A 282 -8.50 13.09 -0.71
CA ARG A 282 -7.28 13.76 -0.31
C ARG A 282 -6.04 12.90 -0.55
N ARG A 283 -5.01 13.53 -1.10
CA ARG A 283 -3.67 12.96 -1.25
C ARG A 283 -2.63 13.74 -0.44
N ILE A 284 -3.10 14.56 0.49
CA ILE A 284 -2.31 15.33 1.45
C ILE A 284 -2.36 14.60 2.80
N ASP A 285 -1.21 14.51 3.49
CA ASP A 285 -1.13 13.93 4.84
C ASP A 285 -1.98 14.74 5.84
N ASP A 286 -2.44 14.07 6.89
CA ASP A 286 -3.28 14.67 7.94
C ASP A 286 -2.68 15.99 8.49
N THR A 287 -1.37 15.98 8.74
CA THR A 287 -0.63 17.10 9.30
C THR A 287 -0.77 18.38 8.47
N PHE A 288 -0.79 18.25 7.13
CA PHE A 288 -0.80 19.39 6.22
C PHE A 288 -2.19 19.74 5.66
N LEU A 289 -3.23 19.01 6.06
CA LEU A 289 -4.54 19.10 5.43
C LEU A 289 -5.29 20.40 5.71
N ASP A 290 -5.19 20.93 6.92
CA ASP A 290 -5.88 22.16 7.34
C ASP A 290 -5.02 22.95 8.35
N PRO A 291 -4.50 24.14 7.97
CA PRO A 291 -3.66 24.95 8.86
C PRO A 291 -4.39 25.46 10.11
N LYS A 292 -5.73 25.51 10.12
CA LYS A 292 -6.51 25.91 11.30
C LYS A 292 -6.70 24.79 12.32
N SER A 293 -6.50 23.53 11.90
CA SER A 293 -6.79 22.35 12.73
C SER A 293 -5.54 21.52 13.07
N PHE A 294 -4.52 21.55 12.21
CA PHE A 294 -3.31 20.74 12.33
C PHE A 294 -2.04 21.61 12.33
N TYR A 295 -1.24 21.58 11.29
CA TYR A 295 0.00 22.35 11.21
C TYR A 295 -0.25 23.74 10.65
N LYS A 296 -0.09 24.76 11.51
CA LYS A 296 -0.45 26.16 11.21
C LYS A 296 0.25 26.76 9.97
N GLU A 297 1.47 26.31 9.69
CA GLU A 297 2.28 26.83 8.59
C GLU A 297 2.08 26.06 7.29
N SER A 298 1.10 25.13 7.25
CA SER A 298 0.83 24.38 6.04
C SER A 298 0.32 25.28 4.91
N LEU A 299 1.04 25.23 3.78
CA LEU A 299 0.64 25.86 2.52
C LEU A 299 -0.04 24.89 1.55
N LEU A 300 -0.10 23.60 1.90
CA LEU A 300 -0.64 22.55 1.03
C LEU A 300 -2.13 22.32 1.24
N GLY A 301 -2.62 22.59 2.43
CA GLY A 301 -3.99 22.32 2.84
C GLY A 301 -4.95 23.47 2.61
N VAL A 302 -6.17 23.30 3.11
CA VAL A 302 -7.27 24.26 2.96
C VAL A 302 -7.76 24.71 4.33
N ALA A 303 -7.62 26.01 4.63
CA ALA A 303 -8.00 26.56 5.92
C ALA A 303 -9.50 26.41 6.21
N GLY A 304 -9.85 25.69 7.28
CA GLY A 304 -11.22 25.42 7.71
C GLY A 304 -11.87 24.16 7.07
N LEU A 305 -11.12 23.42 6.26
CA LEU A 305 -11.60 22.19 5.63
C LEU A 305 -12.05 21.16 6.67
N TYR A 306 -11.25 20.97 7.72
CA TYR A 306 -11.57 19.97 8.75
C TYR A 306 -12.82 20.34 9.55
N LYS A 307 -13.03 21.63 9.83
CA LYS A 307 -14.27 22.13 10.45
C LYS A 307 -15.49 21.86 9.55
N SER A 308 -15.36 22.12 8.24
CA SER A 308 -16.42 21.83 7.25
C SER A 308 -16.77 20.35 7.21
N TYR A 309 -15.75 19.47 7.24
CA TYR A 309 -15.92 18.02 7.30
C TYR A 309 -16.61 17.56 8.59
N ARG A 310 -16.18 18.06 9.76
CA ARG A 310 -16.82 17.73 11.04
C ARG A 310 -18.30 18.15 11.12
N LYS A 311 -18.66 19.24 10.42
CA LYS A 311 -20.05 19.70 10.31
C LYS A 311 -20.90 18.91 9.31
N GLY A 312 -20.32 17.94 8.61
CA GLY A 312 -21.02 17.16 7.60
C GLY A 312 -21.36 17.95 6.33
N ASN A 313 -20.58 18.98 6.01
CA ASN A 313 -20.78 19.81 4.82
C ASN A 313 -19.99 19.34 3.59
N VAL A 314 -19.06 18.40 3.75
CA VAL A 314 -18.24 17.79 2.71
C VAL A 314 -17.87 16.36 3.11
N GLY A 315 -17.78 15.44 2.15
CA GLY A 315 -17.15 14.13 2.33
C GLY A 315 -15.63 14.24 2.20
N LEU A 316 -14.90 13.45 2.99
CA LEU A 316 -13.44 13.42 2.93
C LEU A 316 -12.94 11.98 3.05
N ILE A 317 -12.17 11.49 2.09
CA ILE A 317 -11.58 10.16 2.07
C ILE A 317 -10.08 10.22 1.86
N ASN A 318 -9.24 9.52 2.66
CA ASN A 318 -9.59 8.90 3.93
C ASN A 318 -9.80 9.97 4.99
N ALA A 319 -10.58 9.65 6.03
CA ALA A 319 -10.77 10.57 7.14
C ALA A 319 -9.45 10.87 7.85
N PRO A 320 -9.21 12.14 8.28
CA PRO A 320 -8.10 12.46 9.17
C PRO A 320 -8.18 11.62 10.44
N GLY A 321 -7.02 11.18 10.94
CA GLY A 321 -6.93 10.30 12.10
C GLY A 321 -6.91 8.80 11.77
N SER A 322 -7.16 8.39 10.51
CA SER A 322 -7.03 6.99 10.10
C SER A 322 -5.60 6.43 10.31
N GLY A 323 -4.60 7.31 10.33
CA GLY A 323 -3.20 6.97 10.55
C GLY A 323 -2.88 6.32 11.90
N VAL A 324 -3.77 6.39 12.88
CA VAL A 324 -3.58 5.68 14.15
C VAL A 324 -3.46 4.17 13.94
N ALA A 325 -4.09 3.63 12.90
CA ALA A 325 -4.02 2.21 12.55
C ALA A 325 -2.86 1.87 11.57
N ASP A 326 -2.13 2.86 11.04
CA ASP A 326 -0.87 2.64 10.30
C ASP A 326 0.31 2.35 11.24
N ASP A 327 0.16 2.62 12.54
CA ASP A 327 1.21 2.44 13.53
C ASP A 327 1.57 0.95 13.66
N LYS A 328 2.86 0.63 13.49
CA LYS A 328 3.33 -0.76 13.52
C LYS A 328 3.18 -1.44 14.89
N VAL A 329 3.04 -0.64 15.96
CA VAL A 329 2.66 -1.19 17.27
C VAL A 329 1.22 -1.70 17.24
N ILE A 330 0.31 -0.93 16.61
CA ILE A 330 -1.09 -1.34 16.47
C ILE A 330 -1.23 -2.55 15.55
N TYR A 331 -0.44 -2.64 14.49
CA TYR A 331 -0.37 -3.81 13.62
C TYR A 331 -0.20 -5.11 14.43
N SER A 332 0.65 -5.13 15.47
CA SER A 332 0.85 -6.34 16.29
C SER A 332 -0.42 -6.79 17.04
N TYR A 333 -1.34 -5.88 17.31
CA TYR A 333 -2.60 -6.15 17.98
C TYR A 333 -3.76 -6.50 17.06
N VAL A 334 -3.60 -6.41 15.73
CA VAL A 334 -4.71 -6.61 14.80
C VAL A 334 -5.42 -7.97 14.97
N PRO A 335 -4.75 -9.10 15.27
CA PRO A 335 -5.44 -10.34 15.60
C PRO A 335 -6.40 -10.21 16.79
N LYS A 336 -5.99 -9.51 17.85
CA LYS A 336 -6.83 -9.23 19.01
C LYS A 336 -7.95 -8.23 18.68
N ILE A 337 -7.69 -7.24 17.85
CA ILE A 337 -8.66 -6.27 17.35
C ILE A 337 -9.74 -6.96 16.54
N ILE A 338 -9.38 -7.90 15.65
CA ILE A 338 -10.34 -8.73 14.89
C ILE A 338 -11.21 -9.53 15.86
N LYS A 339 -10.59 -10.24 16.80
CA LYS A 339 -11.33 -11.05 17.79
C LYS A 339 -12.29 -10.19 18.61
N TYR A 340 -11.83 -9.02 19.06
CA TYR A 340 -12.62 -8.13 19.92
C TYR A 340 -13.85 -7.54 19.21
N TYR A 341 -13.68 -6.99 17.99
CA TYR A 341 -14.79 -6.31 17.32
C TYR A 341 -15.66 -7.22 16.46
N LEU A 342 -15.15 -8.33 15.98
CA LEU A 342 -15.88 -9.21 15.07
C LEU A 342 -16.24 -10.57 15.68
N ASP A 343 -15.66 -10.90 16.84
CA ASP A 343 -15.71 -12.24 17.47
C ASP A 343 -15.29 -13.37 16.51
N GLU A 344 -14.38 -13.04 15.59
CA GLU A 344 -13.84 -13.98 14.61
C GLU A 344 -12.33 -14.19 14.84
N ASP A 345 -11.82 -15.35 14.44
CA ASP A 345 -10.38 -15.55 14.34
C ASP A 345 -9.83 -14.95 13.04
N PRO A 346 -8.57 -14.49 13.01
CA PRO A 346 -7.96 -13.95 11.80
C PRO A 346 -7.98 -14.96 10.64
N LYS A 347 -8.55 -14.56 9.48
CA LYS A 347 -8.58 -15.36 8.25
C LYS A 347 -7.29 -15.23 7.44
N LEU A 348 -6.45 -14.27 7.77
CA LEU A 348 -5.16 -14.00 7.17
C LEU A 348 -4.16 -13.71 8.28
N ASN A 349 -3.11 -14.53 8.34
CA ASN A 349 -2.05 -14.37 9.31
C ASN A 349 -1.18 -13.14 9.00
N GLN A 350 -0.40 -12.72 9.96
CA GLN A 350 0.56 -11.62 9.82
C GLN A 350 1.96 -12.05 10.29
N VAL A 351 2.97 -11.28 9.89
CA VAL A 351 4.34 -11.50 10.35
C VAL A 351 4.42 -11.28 11.86
N GLU A 352 5.08 -12.20 12.56
CA GLU A 352 5.33 -12.08 14.00
C GLU A 352 6.02 -10.75 14.31
N THR A 353 5.55 -10.07 15.35
CA THR A 353 6.04 -8.73 15.66
C THR A 353 6.25 -8.59 17.16
N PHE A 354 7.48 -8.23 17.52
CA PHE A 354 7.89 -7.97 18.89
C PHE A 354 7.80 -6.47 19.18
N LEU A 355 7.20 -6.15 20.32
CA LEU A 355 7.02 -4.79 20.81
C LEU A 355 8.16 -4.39 21.73
N CYS A 356 8.95 -3.39 21.35
CA CYS A 356 10.10 -2.97 22.16
C CYS A 356 9.70 -2.22 23.44
N ASN A 357 8.44 -1.77 23.59
CA ASN A 357 7.94 -1.22 24.85
C ASN A 357 7.70 -2.31 25.93
N ASP A 358 7.42 -3.55 25.54
CA ASP A 358 7.40 -4.67 26.47
C ASP A 358 8.82 -5.09 26.84
N LYS A 359 9.13 -5.14 28.14
CA LYS A 359 10.50 -5.41 28.61
C LYS A 359 11.03 -6.77 28.14
N LYS A 360 10.20 -7.84 28.27
CA LYS A 360 10.63 -9.19 27.88
C LYS A 360 10.90 -9.30 26.38
N GLN A 361 9.99 -8.75 25.57
CA GLN A 361 10.15 -8.75 24.11
C GLN A 361 11.35 -7.87 23.69
N ARG A 362 11.55 -6.71 24.31
CA ARG A 362 12.71 -5.85 24.06
C ARG A 362 14.03 -6.54 24.36
N ASP A 363 14.13 -7.22 25.50
CA ASP A 363 15.36 -7.94 25.89
C ASP A 363 15.63 -9.08 24.88
N HIS A 364 14.60 -9.77 24.42
CA HIS A 364 14.69 -10.76 23.35
C HIS A 364 15.16 -10.13 22.04
N VAL A 365 14.60 -8.99 21.62
CA VAL A 365 14.99 -8.27 20.40
C VAL A 365 16.44 -7.85 20.45
N ILE A 366 16.88 -7.22 21.54
CA ILE A 366 18.26 -6.74 21.70
C ILE A 366 19.25 -7.90 21.61
N SER A 367 18.97 -9.01 22.27
CA SER A 367 19.81 -10.21 22.26
C SER A 367 19.88 -10.89 20.87
N ASN A 368 18.89 -10.64 20.01
CA ASN A 368 18.76 -11.28 18.70
C ASN A 368 18.79 -10.29 17.52
N LEU A 369 19.30 -9.06 17.71
CA LEU A 369 19.33 -8.02 16.65
C LEU A 369 19.94 -8.50 15.34
N SER A 370 20.91 -9.41 15.38
CA SER A 370 21.53 -9.99 14.16
C SER A 370 20.56 -10.82 13.29
N LYS A 371 19.40 -11.19 13.82
CA LYS A 371 18.38 -12.00 13.13
C LYS A 371 17.08 -11.22 12.88
N MET A 372 16.99 -9.97 13.34
CA MET A 372 15.76 -9.18 13.34
C MET A 372 15.80 -8.06 12.30
N ILE A 373 14.63 -7.68 11.85
CA ILE A 373 14.37 -6.41 11.17
C ILE A 373 13.74 -5.48 12.19
N VAL A 374 14.41 -4.37 12.52
CA VAL A 374 13.85 -3.35 13.43
C VAL A 374 13.33 -2.18 12.63
N LYS A 375 12.10 -1.76 12.91
CA LYS A 375 11.39 -0.70 12.19
C LYS A 375 10.94 0.40 13.16
N PRO A 376 11.02 1.68 12.78
CA PRO A 376 10.29 2.74 13.49
C PRO A 376 8.79 2.47 13.45
N ALA A 377 8.11 2.67 14.59
CA ALA A 377 6.68 2.38 14.72
C ALA A 377 5.80 3.26 13.82
N ASP A 378 6.16 4.55 13.70
CA ASP A 378 5.47 5.58 12.92
C ASP A 378 6.08 5.83 11.53
N GLY A 379 7.16 5.10 11.17
CA GLY A 379 7.88 5.27 9.91
C GLY A 379 7.15 4.69 8.71
N SER A 380 7.37 5.29 7.53
CA SER A 380 6.88 4.83 6.24
C SER A 380 8.01 4.85 5.19
N GLY A 381 7.79 4.21 4.03
CA GLY A 381 8.74 4.24 2.91
C GLY A 381 10.05 3.47 3.14
N GLY A 382 10.18 2.71 4.23
CA GLY A 382 11.39 1.92 4.52
C GLY A 382 12.55 2.70 5.11
N TYR A 383 12.37 3.97 5.47
CA TYR A 383 13.40 4.79 6.11
C TYR A 383 13.60 4.39 7.58
N GLY A 384 14.87 4.45 8.02
CA GLY A 384 15.20 4.16 9.41
C GLY A 384 15.05 2.68 9.82
N ILE A 385 15.06 1.74 8.89
CA ILE A 385 14.99 0.30 9.16
C ILE A 385 16.38 -0.27 9.40
N LEU A 386 16.55 -1.05 10.46
CA LEU A 386 17.73 -1.89 10.66
C LEU A 386 17.47 -3.29 10.09
N VAL A 387 18.27 -3.70 9.12
CA VAL A 387 18.31 -5.09 8.64
C VAL A 387 19.43 -5.81 9.39
N GLY A 388 19.13 -6.37 10.55
CA GLY A 388 20.10 -6.92 11.47
C GLY A 388 21.10 -7.90 10.88
N PRO A 389 20.71 -8.86 10.02
CA PRO A 389 21.63 -9.77 9.34
C PRO A 389 22.65 -9.09 8.41
N LYS A 390 22.35 -7.89 7.90
CA LYS A 390 23.23 -7.12 7.00
C LYS A 390 24.00 -6.02 7.74
N ALA A 391 23.62 -5.71 8.97
CA ALA A 391 24.19 -4.63 9.76
C ALA A 391 25.48 -5.08 10.44
N THR A 392 26.43 -4.16 10.57
CA THR A 392 27.64 -4.32 11.37
C THR A 392 27.30 -4.41 12.88
N LYS A 393 28.22 -4.89 13.69
CA LYS A 393 28.05 -4.90 15.15
C LYS A 393 27.82 -3.48 15.69
N SER A 394 28.60 -2.51 15.21
CA SER A 394 28.47 -1.10 15.62
C SER A 394 27.09 -0.51 15.32
N GLU A 395 26.53 -0.80 14.14
CA GLU A 395 25.17 -0.36 13.77
C GLU A 395 24.12 -1.02 14.66
N ARG A 396 24.23 -2.32 14.94
CA ARG A 396 23.32 -3.02 15.87
C ARG A 396 23.40 -2.44 17.29
N ASP A 397 24.61 -2.16 17.79
CA ASP A 397 24.80 -1.56 19.12
C ASP A 397 24.22 -0.14 19.18
N ALA A 398 24.38 0.65 18.12
CA ALA A 398 23.76 1.97 18.01
C ALA A 398 22.22 1.89 18.01
N TYR A 399 21.66 0.88 17.33
CA TYR A 399 20.21 0.65 17.32
C TYR A 399 19.69 0.14 18.67
N ALA A 400 20.43 -0.74 19.36
CA ALA A 400 20.09 -1.16 20.71
C ALA A 400 19.95 0.05 21.66
N ARG A 401 20.87 1.02 21.59
CA ARG A 401 20.78 2.26 22.37
C ARG A 401 19.53 3.08 22.01
N LYS A 402 19.19 3.20 20.73
CA LYS A 402 17.95 3.89 20.29
C LYS A 402 16.69 3.22 20.83
N ILE A 403 16.63 1.87 20.77
CA ILE A 403 15.52 1.09 21.31
C ILE A 403 15.38 1.31 22.83
N LEU A 404 16.48 1.25 23.56
CA LEU A 404 16.49 1.47 25.03
C LEU A 404 16.06 2.89 25.40
N HIS A 405 16.44 3.89 24.61
CA HIS A 405 16.07 5.30 24.85
C HIS A 405 14.60 5.58 24.56
N SER A 406 14.04 4.98 23.52
CA SER A 406 12.66 5.26 23.07
C SER A 406 11.93 3.98 22.66
N PRO A 407 11.67 3.05 23.59
CA PRO A 407 11.23 1.69 23.26
C PRO A 407 9.88 1.63 22.55
N ARG A 408 8.92 2.52 22.86
CA ARG A 408 7.63 2.58 22.17
C ARG A 408 7.77 2.85 20.67
N ASN A 409 8.84 3.53 20.28
CA ASN A 409 9.02 3.98 18.89
C ASN A 409 9.60 2.91 17.97
N TYR A 410 9.78 1.69 18.43
CA TYR A 410 10.36 0.60 17.65
C TYR A 410 9.58 -0.70 17.81
N ILE A 411 9.47 -1.42 16.69
CA ILE A 411 9.05 -2.83 16.64
C ILE A 411 10.17 -3.65 16.01
N ALA A 412 10.17 -4.94 16.27
CA ALA A 412 11.06 -5.86 15.58
C ALA A 412 10.28 -7.04 15.00
N GLN A 413 10.73 -7.54 13.86
CA GLN A 413 10.18 -8.71 13.20
C GLN A 413 11.32 -9.67 12.86
N PRO A 414 11.13 -10.99 12.93
CA PRO A 414 12.08 -11.93 12.34
C PRO A 414 12.27 -11.61 10.86
N LEU A 415 13.45 -11.92 10.32
CA LEU A 415 13.69 -11.79 8.89
C LEU A 415 12.86 -12.86 8.16
N GLU A 416 11.74 -12.45 7.58
CA GLU A 416 10.97 -13.31 6.68
C GLU A 416 11.66 -13.40 5.31
N ILE A 417 11.81 -14.61 4.82
CA ILE A 417 12.31 -14.86 3.48
C ILE A 417 11.16 -14.67 2.49
N LEU A 418 11.22 -13.59 1.73
CA LEU A 418 10.21 -13.28 0.73
C LEU A 418 10.20 -14.34 -0.38
N SER A 419 9.03 -14.62 -0.94
CA SER A 419 8.94 -15.44 -2.15
C SER A 419 9.74 -14.83 -3.31
N THR A 420 10.15 -15.69 -4.24
CA THR A 420 10.82 -15.27 -5.47
C THR A 420 9.93 -15.54 -6.70
N THR A 421 10.21 -14.80 -7.75
CA THR A 421 9.57 -14.95 -9.05
C THR A 421 10.62 -14.80 -10.14
N PRO A 422 10.46 -15.51 -11.29
CA PRO A 422 11.29 -15.31 -12.47
C PRO A 422 11.20 -13.85 -12.92
N THR A 423 12.33 -13.22 -13.13
CA THR A 423 12.45 -11.82 -13.57
C THR A 423 13.44 -11.77 -14.72
N LEU A 424 13.08 -11.09 -15.81
CA LEU A 424 13.94 -10.94 -16.96
C LEU A 424 15.11 -10.01 -16.61
N GLN A 425 16.33 -10.46 -16.92
CA GLN A 425 17.56 -9.70 -16.70
C GLN A 425 18.44 -9.85 -17.95
N GLY A 426 18.30 -8.92 -18.89
CA GLY A 426 18.92 -9.03 -20.19
C GLY A 426 18.47 -10.30 -20.91
N ASN A 427 19.38 -11.23 -21.16
CA ASN A 427 19.09 -12.49 -21.86
C ASN A 427 18.82 -13.68 -20.92
N SER A 428 18.69 -13.45 -19.61
CA SER A 428 18.48 -14.52 -18.62
C SER A 428 17.26 -14.27 -17.74
N ILE A 429 16.75 -15.35 -17.15
CA ILE A 429 15.74 -15.28 -16.11
C ILE A 429 16.43 -15.53 -14.77
N GLU A 430 16.22 -14.63 -13.82
CA GLU A 430 16.77 -14.75 -12.49
C GLU A 430 15.68 -14.65 -11.41
N PRO A 431 15.83 -15.36 -10.28
CA PRO A 431 14.91 -15.23 -9.16
C PRO A 431 15.09 -13.86 -8.48
N ARG A 432 13.97 -13.18 -8.23
CA ARG A 432 13.93 -11.91 -7.49
C ARG A 432 12.86 -12.00 -6.41
N HIS A 433 13.19 -11.47 -5.23
CA HIS A 433 12.25 -11.34 -4.13
C HIS A 433 11.14 -10.35 -4.47
N GLN A 434 9.95 -10.60 -3.95
CA GLN A 434 8.77 -9.79 -4.20
C GLN A 434 7.83 -9.71 -3.00
N ASP A 435 6.99 -8.69 -3.02
CA ASP A 435 5.82 -8.55 -2.17
C ASP A 435 4.57 -8.22 -3.01
N LEU A 436 3.46 -7.93 -2.36
CA LEU A 436 2.20 -7.65 -3.02
C LEU A 436 1.40 -6.61 -2.23
N ARG A 437 0.93 -5.56 -2.88
CA ARG A 437 -0.01 -4.59 -2.30
C ARG A 437 -1.36 -4.66 -3.01
N PRO A 438 -2.33 -5.42 -2.50
CA PRO A 438 -3.73 -5.26 -2.89
C PRO A 438 -4.31 -3.94 -2.39
N PHE A 439 -5.37 -3.48 -3.06
CA PHE A 439 -6.10 -2.28 -2.68
C PHE A 439 -7.53 -2.64 -2.29
N ILE A 440 -7.98 -2.07 -1.17
CA ILE A 440 -9.28 -2.31 -0.59
C ILE A 440 -10.05 -0.99 -0.55
N LEU A 441 -11.30 -1.00 -1.02
CA LEU A 441 -12.22 0.11 -0.90
C LEU A 441 -13.32 -0.26 0.09
N SER A 442 -13.44 0.53 1.16
CA SER A 442 -14.45 0.37 2.21
C SER A 442 -15.54 1.44 2.02
N GLY A 443 -16.74 1.02 1.72
CA GLY A 443 -17.92 1.86 1.51
C GLY A 443 -19.16 1.14 2.03
N LYS A 444 -20.29 1.28 1.34
CA LYS A 444 -21.49 0.47 1.57
C LYS A 444 -21.16 -1.03 1.48
N GLU A 445 -20.33 -1.38 0.54
CA GLU A 445 -19.73 -2.71 0.37
C GLU A 445 -18.21 -2.58 0.41
N THR A 446 -17.53 -3.65 0.81
CA THR A 446 -16.07 -3.69 0.74
C THR A 446 -15.64 -4.38 -0.54
N TYR A 447 -14.94 -3.63 -1.39
CA TYR A 447 -14.33 -4.14 -2.62
C TYR A 447 -12.83 -4.38 -2.40
N VAL A 448 -12.32 -5.51 -2.88
CA VAL A 448 -10.89 -5.83 -2.92
C VAL A 448 -10.53 -6.08 -4.38
N THR A 449 -9.45 -5.48 -4.85
CA THR A 449 -8.94 -5.69 -6.22
C THR A 449 -8.67 -7.18 -6.48
N MET A 450 -8.90 -7.63 -7.71
CA MET A 450 -8.55 -8.99 -8.12
C MET A 450 -7.08 -9.05 -8.52
N GLY A 451 -6.21 -8.96 -7.52
CA GLY A 451 -4.77 -8.81 -7.61
C GLY A 451 -4.28 -7.61 -6.79
N GLY A 452 -3.07 -7.18 -7.06
CA GLY A 452 -2.44 -6.05 -6.39
C GLY A 452 -1.20 -5.58 -7.15
N LEU A 453 -0.54 -4.56 -6.67
CA LEU A 453 0.76 -4.17 -7.17
C LEU A 453 1.82 -5.14 -6.64
N THR A 454 2.37 -6.00 -7.48
CA THR A 454 3.58 -6.77 -7.14
C THR A 454 4.80 -5.85 -7.27
N ARG A 455 5.55 -5.69 -6.16
CA ARG A 455 6.84 -5.01 -6.17
C ARG A 455 7.94 -6.06 -6.15
N VAL A 456 8.99 -5.85 -6.93
CA VAL A 456 10.07 -6.82 -7.11
C VAL A 456 11.43 -6.17 -6.92
N ALA A 457 12.35 -6.88 -6.25
CA ALA A 457 13.71 -6.42 -6.09
C ALA A 457 14.47 -6.47 -7.43
N LEU A 458 15.05 -5.36 -7.87
CA LEU A 458 15.83 -5.33 -9.13
C LEU A 458 17.24 -5.90 -8.97
N LYS A 459 17.81 -5.84 -7.75
CA LYS A 459 19.16 -6.39 -7.48
C LYS A 459 19.06 -7.82 -6.94
N LYS A 460 19.93 -8.71 -7.45
CA LYS A 460 20.02 -10.10 -7.02
C LYS A 460 20.28 -10.19 -5.51
N GLY A 461 19.52 -11.04 -4.81
CA GLY A 461 19.63 -11.23 -3.36
C GLY A 461 19.19 -10.05 -2.49
N SER A 462 18.69 -8.96 -3.10
CA SER A 462 18.08 -7.87 -2.37
C SER A 462 16.69 -8.26 -1.90
N THR A 463 16.36 -7.91 -0.66
CA THR A 463 15.00 -8.00 -0.09
C THR A 463 14.28 -6.64 -0.13
N ILE A 464 14.92 -5.60 -0.69
CA ILE A 464 14.32 -4.28 -0.86
C ILE A 464 13.49 -4.32 -2.14
N VAL A 465 12.19 -4.33 -1.99
CA VAL A 465 11.21 -4.38 -3.09
C VAL A 465 10.50 -3.05 -3.30
N ASN A 466 10.62 -2.13 -2.34
CA ASN A 466 9.90 -0.86 -2.35
C ASN A 466 10.34 0.04 -3.52
N SER A 467 9.40 0.51 -4.33
CA SER A 467 9.66 1.34 -5.52
C SER A 467 10.37 2.65 -5.15
N SER A 468 10.05 3.25 -3.99
CA SER A 468 10.73 4.47 -3.50
C SER A 468 12.22 4.27 -3.24
N GLN A 469 12.68 3.03 -3.10
CA GLN A 469 14.09 2.66 -2.89
C GLN A 469 14.69 1.94 -4.11
N GLY A 470 14.05 2.04 -5.28
CA GLY A 470 14.55 1.48 -6.53
C GLY A 470 14.10 0.03 -6.80
N GLY A 471 12.99 -0.41 -6.23
CA GLY A 471 12.32 -1.65 -6.62
C GLY A 471 11.58 -1.51 -7.95
N GLY A 472 11.39 -2.64 -8.64
CA GLY A 472 10.58 -2.75 -9.85
C GLY A 472 9.16 -3.24 -9.58
N SER A 473 8.42 -3.51 -10.65
CA SER A 473 7.06 -4.02 -10.56
C SER A 473 6.80 -5.16 -11.55
N LYS A 474 5.71 -5.88 -11.32
CA LYS A 474 5.14 -6.89 -12.22
C LYS A 474 3.63 -6.75 -12.27
N ASP A 475 3.03 -7.10 -13.40
CA ASP A 475 1.58 -7.32 -13.42
C ASP A 475 1.23 -8.54 -12.55
N THR A 476 0.16 -8.44 -11.78
CA THR A 476 -0.38 -9.51 -10.95
C THR A 476 -1.63 -10.09 -11.60
N MET A 477 -1.53 -11.27 -12.16
CA MET A 477 -2.64 -11.95 -12.81
C MET A 477 -3.30 -12.96 -11.87
N VAL A 478 -4.54 -12.70 -11.49
CA VAL A 478 -5.38 -13.69 -10.80
C VAL A 478 -6.12 -14.47 -11.87
N VAL A 479 -5.80 -15.76 -11.97
CA VAL A 479 -6.29 -16.66 -13.03
C VAL A 479 -7.22 -17.73 -12.47
N GLU A 480 -8.08 -18.31 -13.31
CA GLU A 480 -8.90 -19.45 -12.93
C GLU A 480 -8.05 -20.68 -12.59
N ASP A 481 -8.53 -21.54 -11.69
CA ASP A 481 -7.84 -22.74 -11.18
C ASP A 481 -7.67 -23.84 -12.21
#